data_45594ae305415629492bf241ed68ad4b
#
_entry.id   45594ae305415629492bf241ed68ad4b
#
_cell.length_a   1.000
_cell.length_b   1.000
_cell.length_c   1.000
_cell.angle_alpha   90.00
_cell.angle_beta   90.00
_cell.angle_gamma   90.00
#
_symmetry.space_group_name_H-M   'P 1'
#
loop_
_entity.id
_entity.type
_entity.pdbx_description
1 polymer ?
#
loop_
_entity_poly.entity_id
_entity_poly.type
_entity_poly.pdbx_seq_one_letter_code
_entity_poly.pdbx_strand_id
1 'polypeptide(L)'
;MKDYVSVVYNEKERPLTDYPIQLAQYLFKRFNMKKGYKLLDNGCGRGDFLRAFSQLGLKCYGVDISEFSKKLLKDVEFYIADTENGKLPFEDNFFDVIFTKSVVEHLHKPDNFIKESYRVLKPGGRIIVMTPDWKTTMYIFYDDYTHIQPYTVSAVRDLLLIHEFKNVTSKIFYQLPILWRHPYLKIFSKFMQLWGPVKRIYSNKFIRWSRELMILGTGIK
;
A
#
# COMPACT_ATOMS: atom_id res chain seq x y z
N MET A 1 21.44 -13.44 -7.30
CA MET A 1 21.16 -12.14 -6.67
C MET A 1 20.31 -12.40 -5.44
N LYS A 2 20.46 -11.66 -4.32
CA LYS A 2 19.57 -11.79 -3.16
C LYS A 2 18.24 -11.13 -3.48
N ASP A 3 17.16 -11.77 -3.06
CA ASP A 3 15.79 -11.27 -3.22
C ASP A 3 15.56 -10.00 -2.37
N TYR A 4 14.90 -8.98 -2.94
CA TYR A 4 14.64 -7.69 -2.28
C TYR A 4 13.92 -7.85 -0.94
N VAL A 5 12.86 -8.69 -0.92
CA VAL A 5 12.07 -8.93 0.30
C VAL A 5 12.94 -9.54 1.39
N SER A 6 13.85 -10.46 1.03
CA SER A 6 14.77 -11.08 1.99
C SER A 6 15.79 -10.12 2.60
N VAL A 7 16.17 -9.07 1.88
CA VAL A 7 17.16 -8.07 2.33
C VAL A 7 16.49 -6.93 3.08
N VAL A 8 15.43 -6.36 2.54
CA VAL A 8 14.81 -5.12 3.05
C VAL A 8 13.68 -5.39 4.04
N TYR A 9 12.97 -6.53 3.89
CA TYR A 9 11.80 -6.88 4.69
C TYR A 9 12.03 -8.02 5.68
N ASN A 10 13.30 -8.38 6.00
CA ASN A 10 13.58 -9.34 7.06
C ASN A 10 13.23 -8.74 8.44
N GLU A 11 13.02 -9.61 9.43
CA GLU A 11 12.58 -9.19 10.78
C GLU A 11 13.60 -8.36 11.53
N LYS A 12 14.89 -8.46 11.21
CA LYS A 12 15.95 -7.66 11.81
C LYS A 12 15.88 -6.20 11.37
N GLU A 13 15.68 -5.96 10.08
CA GLU A 13 15.58 -4.61 9.51
C GLU A 13 14.20 -3.99 9.70
N ARG A 14 13.17 -4.81 9.57
CA ARG A 14 11.74 -4.42 9.74
C ARG A 14 11.02 -5.41 10.65
N PRO A 15 11.13 -5.24 11.98
CA PRO A 15 10.46 -6.13 12.95
C PRO A 15 8.94 -6.11 12.77
N LEU A 16 8.31 -7.22 13.13
CA LEU A 16 6.85 -7.34 13.14
C LEU A 16 6.26 -6.31 14.13
N THR A 17 5.15 -5.70 13.73
CA THR A 17 4.45 -4.68 14.54
C THR A 17 2.94 -4.83 14.39
N ASP A 18 2.18 -4.19 15.27
CA ASP A 18 0.71 -4.14 15.19
C ASP A 18 0.18 -3.16 14.14
N TYR A 19 1.07 -2.45 13.43
CA TYR A 19 0.65 -1.44 12.45
C TYR A 19 -0.20 -2.02 11.31
N PRO A 20 0.14 -3.18 10.71
CA PRO A 20 -0.68 -3.76 9.65
C PRO A 20 -2.12 -4.02 10.09
N ILE A 21 -2.34 -4.61 11.27
CA ILE A 21 -3.71 -4.87 11.76
C ILE A 21 -4.46 -3.58 12.08
N GLN A 22 -3.80 -2.57 12.64
CA GLN A 22 -4.43 -1.28 12.91
C GLN A 22 -4.83 -0.57 11.61
N LEU A 23 -3.97 -0.59 10.57
CA LEU A 23 -4.29 -0.01 9.27
C LEU A 23 -5.41 -0.78 8.57
N ALA A 24 -5.35 -2.12 8.57
CA ALA A 24 -6.40 -2.95 8.00
C ALA A 24 -7.77 -2.67 8.65
N GLN A 25 -7.83 -2.58 9.99
CA GLN A 25 -9.05 -2.21 10.73
C GLN A 25 -9.58 -0.83 10.34
N TYR A 26 -8.66 0.15 10.21
CA TYR A 26 -9.03 1.50 9.78
C TYR A 26 -9.62 1.50 8.37
N LEU A 27 -8.97 0.84 7.42
CA LEU A 27 -9.43 0.77 6.02
C LEU A 27 -10.73 -0.04 5.90
N PHE A 28 -10.85 -1.14 6.64
CA PHE A 28 -12.05 -1.96 6.70
C PHE A 28 -13.29 -1.13 7.08
N LYS A 29 -13.16 -0.34 8.17
CA LYS A 29 -14.23 0.57 8.61
C LYS A 29 -14.47 1.72 7.62
N ARG A 30 -13.40 2.37 7.17
CA ARG A 30 -13.48 3.55 6.29
C ARG A 30 -14.17 3.26 4.97
N PHE A 31 -13.95 2.07 4.42
CA PHE A 31 -14.49 1.68 3.12
C PHE A 31 -15.67 0.68 3.22
N ASN A 32 -16.22 0.51 4.41
CA ASN A 32 -17.37 -0.37 4.66
C ASN A 32 -17.17 -1.79 4.09
N MET A 33 -15.96 -2.34 4.24
CA MET A 33 -15.69 -3.70 3.80
C MET A 33 -16.51 -4.71 4.61
N LYS A 34 -16.85 -5.85 4.00
CA LYS A 34 -17.66 -6.90 4.63
C LYS A 34 -16.85 -8.18 4.78
N LYS A 35 -17.12 -8.95 5.82
CA LYS A 35 -16.59 -10.30 5.96
C LYS A 35 -16.97 -11.12 4.73
N GLY A 36 -16.05 -11.96 4.29
CA GLY A 36 -16.20 -12.77 3.07
C GLY A 36 -15.85 -12.05 1.77
N TYR A 37 -15.62 -10.73 1.75
CA TYR A 37 -15.10 -10.05 0.57
C TYR A 37 -13.76 -10.66 0.15
N LYS A 38 -13.57 -10.83 -1.15
CA LYS A 38 -12.31 -11.23 -1.75
C LYS A 38 -11.41 -10.00 -1.89
N LEU A 39 -10.26 -10.03 -1.24
CA LEU A 39 -9.26 -8.96 -1.29
C LEU A 39 -7.97 -9.49 -1.93
N LEU A 40 -7.46 -8.77 -2.92
CA LEU A 40 -6.11 -8.95 -3.45
C LEU A 40 -5.16 -7.94 -2.80
N ASP A 41 -4.09 -8.43 -2.20
CA ASP A 41 -2.92 -7.64 -1.83
C ASP A 41 -1.89 -7.75 -2.96
N ASN A 42 -1.90 -6.74 -3.86
CA ASN A 42 -1.08 -6.72 -5.06
C ASN A 42 0.29 -6.09 -4.76
N GLY A 43 1.34 -6.93 -4.74
CA GLY A 43 2.66 -6.61 -4.20
C GLY A 43 2.71 -6.83 -2.69
N CYS A 44 2.27 -8.00 -2.23
CA CYS A 44 2.06 -8.27 -0.80
C CYS A 44 3.34 -8.46 0.02
N GLY A 45 4.50 -8.61 -0.63
CA GLY A 45 5.79 -8.80 0.02
C GLY A 45 5.76 -9.92 1.06
N ARG A 46 6.04 -9.58 2.32
CA ARG A 46 6.04 -10.52 3.45
C ARG A 46 4.64 -10.96 3.90
N GLY A 47 3.58 -10.32 3.38
CA GLY A 47 2.19 -10.65 3.66
C GLY A 47 1.65 -10.13 4.99
N ASP A 48 2.26 -9.11 5.57
CA ASP A 48 1.80 -8.54 6.85
C ASP A 48 0.37 -7.99 6.75
N PHE A 49 0.04 -7.28 5.66
CA PHE A 49 -1.31 -6.76 5.42
C PHE A 49 -2.27 -7.86 4.98
N LEU A 50 -1.81 -8.82 4.20
CA LEU A 50 -2.58 -9.98 3.79
C LEU A 50 -3.14 -10.73 5.02
N ARG A 51 -2.28 -11.06 5.99
CA ARG A 51 -2.68 -11.67 7.26
C ARG A 51 -3.60 -10.76 8.08
N ALA A 52 -3.32 -9.47 8.12
CA ALA A 52 -4.13 -8.51 8.86
C ALA A 52 -5.57 -8.41 8.32
N PHE A 53 -5.76 -8.38 7.02
CA PHE A 53 -7.09 -8.39 6.42
C PHE A 53 -7.81 -9.73 6.60
N SER A 54 -7.07 -10.85 6.52
CA SER A 54 -7.62 -12.19 6.77
C SER A 54 -8.18 -12.32 8.19
N GLN A 55 -7.49 -11.75 9.21
CA GLN A 55 -8.00 -11.71 10.59
C GLN A 55 -9.31 -10.94 10.75
N LEU A 56 -9.62 -10.04 9.82
CA LEU A 56 -10.89 -9.30 9.81
C LEU A 56 -12.02 -10.06 9.07
N GLY A 57 -11.71 -11.26 8.59
CA GLY A 57 -12.66 -12.15 7.94
C GLY A 57 -12.80 -11.95 6.43
N LEU A 58 -11.84 -11.28 5.78
CA LEU A 58 -11.78 -11.24 4.33
C LEU A 58 -11.13 -12.52 3.77
N LYS A 59 -11.51 -12.89 2.55
CA LYS A 59 -10.83 -13.93 1.77
C LYS A 59 -9.68 -13.28 1.02
N CYS A 60 -8.45 -13.47 1.52
CA CYS A 60 -7.29 -12.74 1.05
C CYS A 60 -6.44 -13.56 0.09
N TYR A 61 -5.98 -12.90 -0.96
CA TYR A 61 -5.10 -13.43 -2.01
C TYR A 61 -3.90 -12.50 -2.13
N GLY A 62 -2.70 -13.06 -2.22
CA GLY A 62 -1.47 -12.29 -2.37
C GLY A 62 -0.80 -12.53 -3.71
N VAL A 63 -0.25 -11.47 -4.30
CA VAL A 63 0.63 -11.56 -5.46
C VAL A 63 1.90 -10.77 -5.18
N ASP A 64 3.04 -11.34 -5.54
CA ASP A 64 4.33 -10.67 -5.51
C ASP A 64 5.27 -11.31 -6.53
N ILE A 65 6.29 -10.59 -6.95
CA ILE A 65 7.35 -11.11 -7.82
C ILE A 65 8.38 -11.94 -7.05
N SER A 66 8.42 -11.79 -5.73
CA SER A 66 9.43 -12.36 -4.85
C SER A 66 9.20 -13.85 -4.59
N GLU A 67 10.16 -14.68 -4.99
CA GLU A 67 10.23 -16.09 -4.61
C GLU A 67 10.38 -16.32 -3.10
N PHE A 68 10.97 -15.34 -2.41
CA PHE A 68 11.09 -15.40 -0.95
C PHE A 68 9.74 -15.26 -0.26
N SER A 69 8.84 -14.44 -0.79
CA SER A 69 7.46 -14.30 -0.30
C SER A 69 6.71 -15.63 -0.28
N LYS A 70 6.90 -16.48 -1.31
CA LYS A 70 6.31 -17.82 -1.37
C LYS A 70 6.70 -18.70 -0.18
N LYS A 71 7.94 -18.58 0.30
CA LYS A 71 8.42 -19.35 1.46
C LYS A 71 7.76 -18.90 2.76
N LEU A 72 7.38 -17.62 2.86
CA LEU A 72 6.77 -17.04 4.03
C LEU A 72 5.24 -17.20 4.07
N LEU A 73 4.61 -17.39 2.92
CA LEU A 73 3.16 -17.34 2.72
C LEU A 73 2.56 -18.72 2.41
N LYS A 74 3.02 -19.77 3.11
CA LYS A 74 2.55 -21.15 2.90
C LYS A 74 1.11 -21.40 3.35
N ASP A 75 0.60 -20.57 4.23
CA ASP A 75 -0.71 -20.65 4.89
C ASP A 75 -1.78 -19.76 4.25
N VAL A 76 -1.45 -19.06 3.16
CA VAL A 76 -2.35 -18.15 2.45
C VAL A 76 -2.32 -18.40 0.95
N GLU A 77 -3.38 -18.01 0.24
CA GLU A 77 -3.42 -18.06 -1.22
C GLU A 77 -2.47 -17.02 -1.82
N PHE A 78 -1.32 -17.49 -2.29
CA PHE A 78 -0.23 -16.66 -2.82
C PHE A 78 0.20 -17.14 -4.21
N TYR A 79 0.42 -16.18 -5.11
CA TYR A 79 0.85 -16.41 -6.48
C TYR A 79 2.08 -15.55 -6.81
N ILE A 80 3.05 -16.15 -7.51
CA ILE A 80 4.17 -15.41 -8.06
C ILE A 80 3.74 -14.84 -9.41
N ALA A 81 3.81 -13.52 -9.56
CA ALA A 81 3.57 -12.86 -10.84
C ALA A 81 4.30 -11.53 -10.91
N ASP A 82 4.85 -11.22 -12.10
CA ASP A 82 5.29 -9.88 -12.46
C ASP A 82 4.07 -9.05 -12.84
N THR A 83 3.61 -8.24 -11.90
CA THR A 83 2.40 -7.44 -12.07
C THR A 83 2.63 -6.16 -12.89
N GLU A 84 3.90 -5.79 -13.13
CA GLU A 84 4.24 -4.69 -14.03
C GLU A 84 4.12 -5.10 -15.49
N ASN A 85 4.65 -6.28 -15.86
CA ASN A 85 4.77 -6.68 -17.25
C ASN A 85 3.86 -7.86 -17.63
N GLY A 86 3.27 -8.54 -16.65
CA GLY A 86 2.47 -9.74 -16.82
C GLY A 86 0.97 -9.54 -16.58
N LYS A 87 0.25 -10.65 -16.72
CA LYS A 87 -1.17 -10.74 -16.41
C LYS A 87 -1.33 -11.32 -15.00
N LEU A 88 -2.24 -10.76 -14.22
CA LEU A 88 -2.63 -11.33 -12.93
C LEU A 88 -3.30 -12.70 -13.13
N PRO A 89 -2.95 -13.74 -12.33
CA PRO A 89 -3.44 -15.12 -12.49
C PRO A 89 -4.88 -15.30 -11.96
N PHE A 90 -5.74 -14.34 -12.26
CA PHE A 90 -7.14 -14.32 -11.83
C PHE A 90 -8.06 -13.96 -13.00
N GLU A 91 -9.30 -14.44 -12.91
CA GLU A 91 -10.37 -14.10 -13.83
C GLU A 91 -10.79 -12.63 -13.71
N ASP A 92 -11.43 -12.10 -14.74
CA ASP A 92 -12.06 -10.80 -14.72
C ASP A 92 -13.14 -10.74 -13.63
N ASN A 93 -13.24 -9.59 -12.96
CA ASN A 93 -14.31 -9.33 -11.97
C ASN A 93 -14.32 -10.32 -10.77
N PHE A 94 -13.15 -10.71 -10.28
CA PHE A 94 -13.02 -11.69 -9.22
C PHE A 94 -12.98 -11.08 -7.81
N PHE A 95 -12.38 -9.88 -7.66
CA PHE A 95 -12.14 -9.26 -6.35
C PHE A 95 -13.16 -8.17 -6.00
N ASP A 96 -13.51 -8.07 -4.74
CA ASP A 96 -14.31 -6.97 -4.19
C ASP A 96 -13.41 -5.76 -3.85
N VAL A 97 -12.16 -6.04 -3.44
CA VAL A 97 -11.18 -5.02 -3.05
C VAL A 97 -9.81 -5.39 -3.59
N ILE A 98 -9.10 -4.41 -4.14
CA ILE A 98 -7.66 -4.50 -4.39
C ILE A 98 -6.96 -3.51 -3.46
N PHE A 99 -5.99 -4.01 -2.73
CA PHE A 99 -5.10 -3.24 -1.87
C PHE A 99 -3.68 -3.33 -2.41
N THR A 100 -2.98 -2.22 -2.45
CA THR A 100 -1.56 -2.15 -2.75
C THR A 100 -0.91 -1.06 -1.92
N LYS A 101 0.21 -1.36 -1.30
CA LYS A 101 0.93 -0.40 -0.47
C LYS A 101 2.43 -0.51 -0.68
N SER A 102 3.04 0.61 -1.04
CA SER A 102 4.49 0.70 -1.31
C SER A 102 4.92 -0.26 -2.43
N VAL A 103 4.26 -0.13 -3.58
CA VAL A 103 4.53 -0.90 -4.80
C VAL A 103 4.68 0.01 -6.01
N VAL A 104 3.73 0.93 -6.25
CA VAL A 104 3.69 1.71 -7.49
C VAL A 104 4.93 2.59 -7.68
N GLU A 105 5.56 3.02 -6.57
CA GLU A 105 6.82 3.78 -6.59
C GLU A 105 8.03 2.99 -7.11
N HIS A 106 7.92 1.66 -7.17
CA HIS A 106 8.96 0.75 -7.67
C HIS A 106 8.77 0.37 -9.15
N LEU A 107 7.65 0.75 -9.76
CA LEU A 107 7.30 0.36 -11.13
C LEU A 107 7.80 1.39 -12.13
N HIS A 108 8.39 0.92 -13.24
CA HIS A 108 8.75 1.76 -14.40
C HIS A 108 7.52 2.16 -15.20
N LYS A 109 6.57 1.22 -15.35
CA LYS A 109 5.34 1.38 -16.14
C LYS A 109 4.13 0.92 -15.33
N PRO A 110 3.58 1.78 -14.46
CA PRO A 110 2.47 1.41 -13.57
C PRO A 110 1.14 1.14 -14.32
N ASP A 111 1.07 1.50 -15.60
CA ASP A 111 -0.16 1.39 -16.40
C ASP A 111 -0.69 -0.05 -16.45
N ASN A 112 0.18 -1.04 -16.73
CA ASN A 112 -0.25 -2.43 -16.78
C ASN A 112 -0.70 -2.94 -15.39
N PHE A 113 0.01 -2.55 -14.36
CA PHE A 113 -0.35 -2.88 -12.98
C PHE A 113 -1.76 -2.38 -12.61
N ILE A 114 -2.07 -1.13 -12.95
CA ILE A 114 -3.38 -0.52 -12.68
C ILE A 114 -4.47 -1.11 -13.59
N LYS A 115 -4.16 -1.34 -14.89
CA LYS A 115 -5.08 -1.97 -15.85
C LYS A 115 -5.46 -3.40 -15.43
N GLU A 116 -4.49 -4.21 -15.02
CA GLU A 116 -4.76 -5.57 -14.56
C GLU A 116 -5.53 -5.56 -13.23
N SER A 117 -5.22 -4.62 -12.32
CA SER A 117 -6.01 -4.38 -11.12
C SER A 117 -7.46 -4.04 -11.46
N TYR A 118 -7.68 -3.16 -12.45
CA TYR A 118 -9.05 -2.84 -12.92
C TYR A 118 -9.75 -4.07 -13.52
N ARG A 119 -9.05 -4.86 -14.33
CA ARG A 119 -9.61 -6.06 -14.97
C ARG A 119 -10.16 -7.05 -13.95
N VAL A 120 -9.35 -7.41 -12.95
CA VAL A 120 -9.72 -8.42 -11.95
C VAL A 120 -10.66 -7.91 -10.86
N LEU A 121 -10.87 -6.61 -10.77
CA LEU A 121 -11.80 -5.99 -9.83
C LEU A 121 -13.25 -6.11 -10.34
N LYS A 122 -14.19 -6.45 -9.48
CA LYS A 122 -15.63 -6.50 -9.80
C LYS A 122 -16.19 -5.12 -10.14
N PRO A 123 -17.24 -5.01 -10.96
CA PRO A 123 -18.03 -3.79 -11.05
C PRO A 123 -18.52 -3.36 -9.64
N GLY A 124 -18.30 -2.10 -9.29
CA GLY A 124 -18.55 -1.59 -7.93
C GLY A 124 -17.47 -1.94 -6.90
N GLY A 125 -16.47 -2.76 -7.26
CA GLY A 125 -15.32 -3.05 -6.42
C GLY A 125 -14.39 -1.84 -6.27
N ARG A 126 -13.52 -1.89 -5.26
CA ARG A 126 -12.66 -0.77 -4.87
C ARG A 126 -11.18 -1.09 -4.97
N ILE A 127 -10.43 -0.17 -5.60
CA ILE A 127 -8.96 -0.15 -5.46
C ILE A 127 -8.54 0.81 -4.34
N ILE A 128 -7.50 0.43 -3.60
CA ILE A 128 -6.85 1.22 -2.54
C ILE A 128 -5.35 1.21 -2.82
N VAL A 129 -4.81 2.36 -3.17
CA VAL A 129 -3.37 2.55 -3.45
C VAL A 129 -2.77 3.42 -2.36
N MET A 130 -1.67 2.95 -1.77
CA MET A 130 -0.90 3.71 -0.80
C MET A 130 0.56 3.76 -1.22
N THR A 131 1.10 4.97 -1.39
CA THR A 131 2.48 5.22 -1.81
C THR A 131 3.06 6.41 -1.04
N PRO A 132 4.39 6.54 -0.86
CA PRO A 132 5.00 7.71 -0.23
C PRO A 132 4.60 9.01 -0.94
N ASP A 133 4.28 10.04 -0.14
CA ASP A 133 4.08 11.38 -0.70
C ASP A 133 5.43 12.02 -1.01
N TRP A 134 5.71 12.27 -2.28
CA TRP A 134 6.94 12.91 -2.74
C TRP A 134 7.25 14.21 -1.99
N LYS A 135 6.25 15.07 -1.79
CA LYS A 135 6.46 16.37 -1.17
C LYS A 135 7.01 16.30 0.26
N THR A 136 6.71 15.23 0.97
CA THR A 136 7.18 15.03 2.35
C THR A 136 8.37 14.09 2.45
N THR A 137 8.63 13.26 1.43
CA THR A 137 9.68 12.24 1.46
C THR A 137 10.86 12.50 0.51
N MET A 138 10.86 13.61 -0.24
CA MET A 138 11.83 13.90 -1.32
C MET A 138 13.30 13.73 -0.90
N TYR A 139 13.64 14.03 0.35
CA TYR A 139 15.02 13.92 0.85
C TYR A 139 15.48 12.52 1.21
N ILE A 140 14.53 11.58 1.32
CA ILE A 140 14.79 10.19 1.70
C ILE A 140 14.21 9.18 0.70
N PHE A 141 13.55 9.66 -0.36
CA PHE A 141 12.85 8.80 -1.30
C PHE A 141 13.80 7.81 -1.98
N TYR A 142 14.92 8.31 -2.47
CA TYR A 142 15.95 7.51 -3.12
C TYR A 142 16.96 6.85 -2.15
N ASP A 143 16.73 6.91 -0.82
CA ASP A 143 17.44 6.05 0.13
C ASP A 143 17.07 4.56 -0.06
N ASP A 144 15.92 4.28 -0.65
CA ASP A 144 15.60 2.98 -1.22
C ASP A 144 15.94 2.99 -2.71
N TYR A 145 16.99 2.24 -3.08
CA TYR A 145 17.51 2.25 -4.45
C TYR A 145 16.53 1.73 -5.50
N THR A 146 15.47 1.03 -5.06
CA THR A 146 14.43 0.48 -5.93
C THR A 146 13.29 1.44 -6.19
N HIS A 147 13.27 2.59 -5.51
CA HIS A 147 12.32 3.65 -5.81
C HIS A 147 12.65 4.33 -7.13
N ILE A 148 11.70 4.33 -8.04
CA ILE A 148 11.86 4.83 -9.41
C ILE A 148 10.97 6.05 -9.64
N GLN A 149 9.69 5.96 -9.29
CA GLN A 149 8.70 6.96 -9.63
C GLN A 149 8.09 7.63 -8.41
N PRO A 150 8.40 8.93 -8.16
CA PRO A 150 7.80 9.68 -7.08
C PRO A 150 6.36 10.09 -7.41
N TYR A 151 5.45 9.97 -6.44
CA TYR A 151 4.05 10.33 -6.60
C TYR A 151 3.65 11.53 -5.75
N THR A 152 2.72 12.31 -6.29
CA THR A 152 1.97 13.35 -5.57
C THR A 152 0.49 12.95 -5.48
N VAL A 153 -0.27 13.66 -4.64
CA VAL A 153 -1.73 13.44 -4.54
C VAL A 153 -2.41 13.54 -5.90
N SER A 154 -2.02 14.53 -6.72
CA SER A 154 -2.58 14.70 -8.08
C SER A 154 -2.18 13.56 -8.99
N ALA A 155 -0.91 13.13 -8.96
CA ALA A 155 -0.42 12.05 -9.81
C ALA A 155 -1.16 10.72 -9.55
N VAL A 156 -1.38 10.36 -8.27
CA VAL A 156 -2.16 9.15 -7.94
C VAL A 156 -3.63 9.28 -8.37
N ARG A 157 -4.23 10.47 -8.24
CA ARG A 157 -5.59 10.72 -8.73
C ARG A 157 -5.67 10.52 -10.24
N ASP A 158 -4.77 11.14 -10.97
CA ASP A 158 -4.78 11.12 -12.42
C ASP A 158 -4.47 9.71 -12.96
N LEU A 159 -3.55 8.98 -12.32
CA LEU A 159 -3.29 7.57 -12.63
C LEU A 159 -4.57 6.72 -12.56
N LEU A 160 -5.38 6.88 -11.51
CA LEU A 160 -6.63 6.12 -11.38
C LEU A 160 -7.69 6.60 -12.37
N LEU A 161 -7.80 7.90 -12.65
CA LEU A 161 -8.77 8.44 -13.61
C LEU A 161 -8.46 8.00 -15.04
N ILE A 162 -7.20 8.01 -15.46
CA ILE A 162 -6.74 7.54 -16.77
C ILE A 162 -7.14 6.08 -17.00
N HIS A 163 -7.14 5.27 -15.94
CA HIS A 163 -7.54 3.86 -15.99
C HIS A 163 -9.02 3.63 -15.64
N GLU A 164 -9.88 4.61 -15.94
CA GLU A 164 -11.35 4.52 -15.92
C GLU A 164 -11.99 4.30 -14.53
N PHE A 165 -11.22 4.40 -13.43
CA PHE A 165 -11.82 4.36 -12.10
C PHE A 165 -12.73 5.55 -11.87
N LYS A 166 -13.89 5.30 -11.26
CA LYS A 166 -14.89 6.31 -10.88
C LYS A 166 -14.79 6.69 -9.41
N ASN A 167 -15.40 7.81 -9.02
CA ASN A 167 -15.41 8.29 -7.64
C ASN A 167 -14.01 8.34 -7.01
N VAL A 168 -13.03 8.72 -7.85
CA VAL A 168 -11.61 8.73 -7.43
C VAL A 168 -11.39 9.80 -6.37
N THR A 169 -10.76 9.39 -5.27
CA THR A 169 -10.22 10.31 -4.28
C THR A 169 -8.77 9.99 -4.00
N SER A 170 -7.95 11.03 -3.84
CA SER A 170 -6.55 10.91 -3.46
C SER A 170 -6.25 11.97 -2.42
N LYS A 171 -5.65 11.59 -1.29
CA LYS A 171 -5.40 12.51 -0.16
C LYS A 171 -4.14 12.10 0.59
N ILE A 172 -3.52 13.08 1.24
CA ILE A 172 -2.44 12.82 2.20
C ILE A 172 -2.96 11.94 3.33
N PHE A 173 -2.18 10.92 3.65
CA PHE A 173 -2.45 9.96 4.71
C PHE A 173 -1.36 9.97 5.77
N TYR A 174 -1.75 10.23 7.01
CA TYR A 174 -0.87 10.16 8.17
C TYR A 174 -0.75 8.72 8.66
N GLN A 175 0.46 8.18 8.76
CA GLN A 175 0.67 6.78 9.13
C GLN A 175 0.49 6.49 10.64
N LEU A 176 0.36 7.52 11.48
CA LEU A 176 0.20 7.37 12.93
C LEU A 176 -1.23 6.98 13.30
N PRO A 177 -1.48 5.80 13.88
CA PRO A 177 -2.83 5.35 14.24
C PRO A 177 -3.55 6.27 15.23
N ILE A 178 -2.83 6.96 16.10
CA ILE A 178 -3.41 7.92 17.05
C ILE A 178 -4.12 9.08 16.31
N LEU A 179 -3.64 9.48 15.14
CA LEU A 179 -4.22 10.56 14.33
C LEU A 179 -5.51 10.12 13.62
N TRP A 180 -5.76 8.83 13.51
CA TRP A 180 -7.01 8.29 12.97
C TRP A 180 -8.12 8.34 14.01
N ARG A 181 -7.78 8.10 15.29
CA ARG A 181 -8.70 8.15 16.43
C ARG A 181 -8.94 9.59 16.91
N HIS A 182 -7.91 10.43 16.85
CA HIS A 182 -7.91 11.82 17.32
C HIS A 182 -7.45 12.78 16.22
N PRO A 183 -8.32 13.10 15.23
CA PRO A 183 -7.95 13.91 14.06
C PRO A 183 -7.43 15.31 14.39
N TYR A 184 -7.84 15.90 15.52
CA TYR A 184 -7.38 17.20 15.99
C TYR A 184 -5.87 17.24 16.27
N LEU A 185 -5.26 16.11 16.63
CA LEU A 185 -3.82 16.00 16.85
C LEU A 185 -2.99 16.18 15.56
N LYS A 186 -3.60 16.19 14.38
CA LYS A 186 -2.91 16.48 13.12
C LYS A 186 -2.26 17.86 13.10
N ILE A 187 -2.73 18.81 13.93
CA ILE A 187 -2.13 20.13 14.05
C ILE A 187 -0.68 20.03 14.55
N PHE A 188 -0.42 19.14 15.53
CA PHE A 188 0.93 18.90 16.03
C PHE A 188 1.82 18.23 14.98
N SER A 189 1.25 17.27 14.22
CA SER A 189 1.99 16.64 13.12
C SER A 189 2.35 17.67 12.03
N LYS A 190 1.45 18.59 11.68
CA LYS A 190 1.73 19.68 10.75
C LYS A 190 2.83 20.62 11.29
N PHE A 191 2.77 20.95 12.57
CA PHE A 191 3.83 21.77 13.21
C PHE A 191 5.19 21.08 13.13
N MET A 192 5.25 19.77 13.40
CA MET A 192 6.48 18.98 13.27
C MET A 192 7.05 18.98 11.84
N GLN A 193 6.22 19.13 10.80
CA GLN A 193 6.67 19.21 9.41
C GLN A 193 7.43 20.51 9.10
N LEU A 194 7.22 21.57 9.88
CA LEU A 194 7.92 22.85 9.71
C LEU A 194 9.40 22.79 10.18
N TRP A 195 9.78 21.81 10.97
CA TRP A 195 11.11 21.69 11.60
C TRP A 195 12.16 21.00 10.72
N GLY A 196 12.05 21.11 9.40
CA GLY A 196 13.04 20.64 8.44
C GLY A 196 12.76 19.25 7.87
N PRO A 197 13.67 18.75 7.02
CA PRO A 197 13.45 17.54 6.24
C PRO A 197 13.36 16.29 7.09
N VAL A 198 12.68 15.28 6.56
CA VAL A 198 12.68 13.93 7.13
C VAL A 198 14.08 13.35 7.03
N LYS A 199 14.60 12.79 8.13
CA LYS A 199 15.84 12.02 8.14
C LYS A 199 15.53 10.60 8.64
N ARG A 200 16.08 9.57 8.00
CA ARG A 200 15.93 8.16 8.44
C ARG A 200 16.44 7.89 9.85
N ILE A 201 17.29 8.78 10.38
CA ILE A 201 17.96 8.66 11.69
C ILE A 201 16.99 8.81 12.89
N TYR A 202 15.74 9.21 12.68
CA TYR A 202 14.81 9.31 13.80
C TYR A 202 14.35 7.93 14.26
N SER A 203 14.91 7.46 15.37
CA SER A 203 14.49 6.23 16.06
C SER A 203 13.05 6.32 16.58
N ASN A 204 12.56 7.53 16.86
CA ASN A 204 11.20 7.77 17.33
C ASN A 204 10.19 7.74 16.18
N LYS A 205 9.36 6.68 16.13
CA LYS A 205 8.31 6.51 15.12
C LYS A 205 7.32 7.67 15.07
N PHE A 206 7.02 8.31 16.19
CA PHE A 206 6.10 9.45 16.22
C PHE A 206 6.66 10.62 15.41
N ILE A 207 7.92 11.00 15.65
CA ILE A 207 8.59 12.09 14.94
C ILE A 207 8.70 11.74 13.45
N ARG A 208 9.15 10.54 13.12
CA ARG A 208 9.32 10.07 11.74
C ARG A 208 7.99 10.08 10.99
N TRP A 209 6.98 9.41 11.50
CA TRP A 209 5.69 9.24 10.82
C TRP A 209 4.79 10.49 10.85
N SER A 210 5.14 11.50 11.67
CA SER A 210 4.54 12.84 11.56
C SER A 210 4.99 13.60 10.30
N ARG A 211 6.12 13.23 9.74
CA ARG A 211 6.76 13.90 8.60
C ARG A 211 6.77 13.05 7.33
N GLU A 212 6.96 11.75 7.46
CA GLU A 212 6.93 10.78 6.37
C GLU A 212 5.48 10.38 6.10
N LEU A 213 4.83 11.12 5.22
CA LEU A 213 3.43 10.91 4.90
C LEU A 213 3.28 9.99 3.69
N MET A 214 2.11 9.39 3.59
CA MET A 214 1.70 8.63 2.40
C MET A 214 0.56 9.34 1.68
N ILE A 215 0.32 8.91 0.47
CA ILE A 215 -0.89 9.20 -0.30
C ILE A 215 -1.81 7.99 -0.14
N LEU A 216 -3.08 8.24 0.08
CA LEU A 216 -4.15 7.25 0.00
C LEU A 216 -5.02 7.60 -1.19
N GLY A 217 -4.84 6.86 -2.28
CA GLY A 217 -5.65 6.90 -3.47
C GLY A 217 -6.70 5.79 -3.45
N THR A 218 -7.91 6.06 -3.93
CA THR A 218 -8.96 5.04 -4.08
C THR A 218 -9.89 5.40 -5.22
N GLY A 219 -10.41 4.38 -5.90
CA GLY A 219 -11.41 4.49 -6.96
C GLY A 219 -12.34 3.28 -6.97
N ILE A 220 -13.43 3.39 -7.69
CA ILE A 220 -14.43 2.32 -7.90
C ILE A 220 -14.40 1.93 -9.39
N LYS A 221 -14.45 0.65 -9.68
CA LYS A 221 -14.67 0.15 -11.06
C LYS A 221 -16.09 0.40 -11.52
#